data_6e1557b77f80cb66f12cae08d819c466
#
_entry.id   6e1557b77f80cb66f12cae08d819c466
#
_cell.length_a   1.000
_cell.length_b   1.000
_cell.length_c   1.000
_cell.angle_alpha   90.00
_cell.angle_beta   90.00
_cell.angle_gamma   90.00
#
_symmetry.space_group_name_H-M   'P 1'
#
loop_
_entity.id
_entity.type
_entity.pdbx_description
1 polymer ?
#
loop_
_entity_poly.entity_id
_entity_poly.type
_entity_poly.pdbx_seq_one_letter_code
_entity_poly.pdbx_strand_id
1 'polypeptide(L)'
;GLGDVYKRQQVKYLVEQGKLDGEEARREDYAGKVADSCYRYVLDVLERTRPVVKALSERYKLVLVSNFYGNIQTILKDFGLFDFFAGIIESSVVGVRKPDPAIYRLGVEAMGLPAENVLVVGDSFSKDVVPAKTVGCKVAWLKGEGWGNEEIDETLPDVIITDLPELLSYV
;
A
#
# COMPACT_ATOMS: atom_id res chain seq x y z
N GLY A 1 3.88 -1.65 -19.78
CA GLY A 1 3.16 -2.50 -18.81
C GLY A 1 1.74 -2.02 -18.54
N LEU A 2 1.00 -2.68 -17.66
CA LEU A 2 -0.40 -2.32 -17.34
C LEU A 2 -0.52 -0.87 -16.84
N GLY A 3 0.47 -0.40 -16.08
CA GLY A 3 0.56 0.99 -15.60
C GLY A 3 0.62 2.01 -16.74
N ASP A 4 1.30 1.70 -17.83
CA ASP A 4 1.40 2.60 -18.98
C ASP A 4 0.06 2.71 -19.71
N VAL A 5 -0.71 1.62 -19.78
CA VAL A 5 -2.05 1.62 -20.39
C VAL A 5 -2.99 2.53 -19.62
N TYR A 6 -3.03 2.44 -18.29
CA TYR A 6 -3.85 3.31 -17.44
C TYR A 6 -3.46 4.79 -17.57
N LYS A 7 -2.16 5.10 -17.57
CA LYS A 7 -1.67 6.47 -17.72
C LYS A 7 -2.01 7.07 -19.08
N ARG A 8 -1.87 6.28 -20.16
CA ARG A 8 -2.29 6.69 -21.50
C ARG A 8 -3.80 6.94 -21.56
N GLN A 9 -4.61 6.13 -20.88
CA GLN A 9 -6.06 6.36 -20.77
C GLN A 9 -6.39 7.64 -20.02
N GLN A 10 -5.68 7.93 -18.92
CA GLN A 10 -5.86 9.18 -18.17
C GLN A 10 -5.48 10.41 -18.98
N VAL A 11 -4.36 10.38 -19.70
CA VAL A 11 -3.96 11.48 -20.60
C VAL A 11 -5.00 11.67 -21.70
N LYS A 12 -5.47 10.58 -22.33
CA LYS A 12 -6.55 10.62 -23.33
C LYS A 12 -7.81 11.26 -22.78
N TYR A 13 -8.24 10.85 -21.58
CA TYR A 13 -9.41 11.43 -20.91
C TYR A 13 -9.26 12.95 -20.67
N LEU A 14 -8.07 13.41 -20.21
CA LEU A 14 -7.83 14.84 -20.02
C LEU A 14 -7.90 15.63 -21.33
N VAL A 15 -7.43 15.06 -22.45
CA VAL A 15 -7.55 15.65 -23.78
C VAL A 15 -9.02 15.72 -24.20
N GLU A 16 -9.78 14.65 -24.04
CA GLU A 16 -11.21 14.59 -24.37
C GLU A 16 -12.04 15.60 -23.54
N GLN A 17 -11.63 15.89 -22.31
CA GLN A 17 -12.25 16.90 -21.45
C GLN A 17 -11.77 18.34 -21.73
N GLY A 18 -10.91 18.55 -22.73
CA GLY A 18 -10.34 19.86 -23.04
C GLY A 18 -9.42 20.43 -21.95
N LYS A 19 -8.95 19.60 -21.03
CA LYS A 19 -8.03 19.97 -19.93
C LYS A 19 -6.57 19.87 -20.35
N LEU A 20 -6.29 19.24 -21.48
CA LEU A 20 -4.98 19.08 -22.07
C LEU A 20 -5.11 19.17 -23.59
N ASP A 21 -4.20 19.92 -24.25
CA ASP A 21 -4.15 20.00 -25.71
C ASP A 21 -3.70 18.67 -26.31
N GLY A 22 -4.44 18.17 -27.29
CA GLY A 22 -4.23 16.85 -27.87
C GLY A 22 -2.98 16.76 -28.76
N GLU A 23 -2.56 17.86 -29.39
CA GLU A 23 -1.32 17.90 -30.18
C GLU A 23 -0.11 18.00 -29.26
N GLU A 24 -0.20 18.83 -28.23
CA GLU A 24 0.81 18.95 -27.19
C GLU A 24 0.99 17.61 -26.45
N ALA A 25 -0.10 16.94 -26.06
CA ALA A 25 -0.07 15.64 -25.39
C ALA A 25 0.65 14.56 -26.22
N ARG A 26 0.49 14.57 -27.55
CA ARG A 26 1.16 13.64 -28.45
C ARG A 26 2.62 14.01 -28.69
N ARG A 27 2.92 15.30 -28.88
CA ARG A 27 4.27 15.80 -29.16
C ARG A 27 5.21 15.62 -27.97
N GLU A 28 4.70 15.84 -26.77
CA GLU A 28 5.47 15.82 -25.53
C GLU A 28 5.52 14.45 -24.83
N ASP A 29 4.81 13.42 -25.35
CA ASP A 29 4.65 12.13 -24.69
C ASP A 29 4.33 12.24 -23.18
N TYR A 30 3.32 13.01 -22.85
CA TYR A 30 2.91 13.20 -21.43
C TYR A 30 2.66 11.90 -20.70
N ALA A 31 2.15 10.85 -21.36
CA ALA A 31 1.92 9.56 -20.74
C ALA A 31 3.23 8.91 -20.29
N GLY A 32 4.29 9.00 -21.10
CA GLY A 32 5.63 8.55 -20.72
C GLY A 32 6.20 9.38 -19.58
N LYS A 33 6.15 10.72 -19.68
CA LYS A 33 6.64 11.62 -18.62
C LYS A 33 5.95 11.37 -17.27
N VAL A 34 4.62 11.17 -17.26
CA VAL A 34 3.86 10.84 -16.05
C VAL A 34 4.27 9.46 -15.53
N ALA A 35 4.46 8.47 -16.42
CA ALA A 35 4.91 7.15 -16.02
C ALA A 35 6.28 7.20 -15.33
N ASP A 36 7.24 7.88 -15.94
CA ASP A 36 8.60 8.03 -15.41
C ASP A 36 8.61 8.79 -14.09
N SER A 37 7.83 9.87 -13.99
CA SER A 37 7.71 10.64 -12.76
C SER A 37 7.16 9.80 -11.61
N CYS A 38 6.08 9.05 -11.85
CA CYS A 38 5.53 8.15 -10.84
C CYS A 38 6.52 7.05 -10.44
N TYR A 39 7.26 6.49 -11.41
CA TYR A 39 8.25 5.46 -11.13
C TYR A 39 9.41 5.99 -10.28
N ARG A 40 9.95 7.17 -10.62
CA ARG A 40 11.00 7.83 -9.81
C ARG A 40 10.52 8.10 -8.40
N TYR A 41 9.30 8.63 -8.24
CA TYR A 41 8.72 8.85 -6.92
C TYR A 41 8.65 7.56 -6.09
N VAL A 42 8.26 6.44 -6.71
CA VAL A 42 8.27 5.14 -6.02
C VAL A 42 9.68 4.73 -5.60
N LEU A 43 10.69 4.92 -6.46
CA LEU A 43 12.09 4.62 -6.12
C LEU A 43 12.58 5.46 -4.94
N ASP A 44 12.28 6.76 -4.93
CA ASP A 44 12.65 7.67 -3.82
C ASP A 44 11.99 7.24 -2.50
N VAL A 45 10.73 6.80 -2.53
CA VAL A 45 10.04 6.24 -1.36
C VAL A 45 10.70 4.95 -0.90
N LEU A 46 11.08 4.07 -1.85
CA LEU A 46 11.72 2.79 -1.55
C LEU A 46 13.10 2.95 -0.89
N GLU A 47 13.87 3.98 -1.26
CA GLU A 47 15.15 4.25 -0.61
C GLU A 47 15.01 4.48 0.89
N ARG A 48 13.92 5.11 1.33
CA ARG A 48 13.61 5.35 2.75
C ARG A 48 12.91 4.16 3.41
N THR A 49 12.04 3.48 2.68
CA THR A 49 11.20 2.40 3.21
C THR A 49 11.96 1.09 3.37
N ARG A 50 12.81 0.73 2.41
CA ARG A 50 13.52 -0.56 2.41
C ARG A 50 14.36 -0.79 3.67
N PRO A 51 15.16 0.16 4.18
CA PRO A 51 15.90 -0.03 5.43
C PRO A 51 15.00 -0.32 6.62
N VAL A 52 13.83 0.32 6.70
CA VAL A 52 12.86 0.12 7.77
C VAL A 52 12.27 -1.28 7.71
N VAL A 53 11.78 -1.70 6.53
CA VAL A 53 11.20 -3.04 6.34
C VAL A 53 12.25 -4.12 6.61
N LYS A 54 13.49 -3.91 6.19
CA LYS A 54 14.61 -4.81 6.50
C LYS A 54 14.81 -4.94 8.01
N ALA A 55 14.95 -3.83 8.73
CA ALA A 55 15.15 -3.83 10.18
C ALA A 55 14.02 -4.53 10.93
N LEU A 56 12.77 -4.34 10.47
CA LEU A 56 11.61 -5.05 11.01
C LEU A 56 11.67 -6.55 10.72
N SER A 57 12.06 -6.96 9.51
CA SER A 57 12.14 -8.38 9.13
C SER A 57 13.21 -9.16 9.89
N GLU A 58 14.24 -8.49 10.41
CA GLU A 58 15.28 -9.09 11.24
C GLU A 58 14.79 -9.42 12.66
N ARG A 59 13.69 -8.79 13.11
CA ARG A 59 13.16 -8.92 14.47
C ARG A 59 11.78 -9.58 14.51
N TYR A 60 10.99 -9.40 13.45
CA TYR A 60 9.59 -9.80 13.40
C TYR A 60 9.30 -10.58 12.10
N LYS A 61 8.34 -11.50 12.18
CA LYS A 61 7.75 -12.10 10.98
C LYS A 61 6.85 -11.06 10.31
N LEU A 62 7.06 -10.78 9.03
CA LEU A 62 6.26 -9.86 8.24
C LEU A 62 5.36 -10.62 7.28
N VAL A 63 4.08 -10.24 7.20
CA VAL A 63 3.12 -10.72 6.22
C VAL A 63 2.50 -9.52 5.52
N LEU A 64 2.56 -9.50 4.19
CA LEU A 64 1.95 -8.44 3.40
C LEU A 64 0.48 -8.78 3.12
N VAL A 65 -0.44 -7.85 3.42
CA VAL A 65 -1.88 -7.94 3.09
C VAL A 65 -2.23 -6.81 2.12
N SER A 66 -2.57 -7.14 0.88
CA SER A 66 -2.74 -6.13 -0.18
C SER A 66 -3.96 -6.36 -1.05
N ASN A 67 -4.67 -5.26 -1.38
CA ASN A 67 -5.60 -5.24 -2.51
C ASN A 67 -4.79 -5.06 -3.80
N PHE A 68 -4.55 -6.13 -4.53
CA PHE A 68 -3.72 -6.09 -5.72
C PHE A 68 -4.24 -7.02 -6.83
N TYR A 69 -3.54 -7.07 -7.97
CA TYR A 69 -4.05 -7.60 -9.24
C TYR A 69 -3.45 -8.96 -9.65
N GLY A 70 -2.82 -9.71 -8.75
CA GLY A 70 -2.24 -11.04 -9.00
C GLY A 70 -0.74 -11.01 -9.35
N ASN A 71 -0.09 -9.86 -9.31
CA ASN A 71 1.31 -9.71 -9.71
C ASN A 71 2.20 -9.01 -8.67
N ILE A 72 1.73 -8.87 -7.42
CA ILE A 72 2.48 -8.15 -6.37
C ILE A 72 3.85 -8.79 -6.09
N GLN A 73 3.96 -10.11 -6.20
CA GLN A 73 5.25 -10.79 -5.99
C GLN A 73 6.32 -10.36 -6.99
N THR A 74 5.95 -10.17 -8.26
CA THR A 74 6.88 -9.68 -9.29
C THR A 74 7.36 -8.27 -8.95
N ILE A 75 6.45 -7.40 -8.53
CA ILE A 75 6.77 -6.02 -8.14
C ILE A 75 7.67 -5.98 -6.90
N LEU A 76 7.38 -6.80 -5.89
CA LEU A 76 8.22 -6.88 -4.69
C LEU A 76 9.64 -7.38 -5.00
N LYS A 77 9.78 -8.31 -5.96
CA LYS A 77 11.10 -8.78 -6.42
C LYS A 77 11.86 -7.68 -7.14
N ASP A 78 11.22 -6.96 -8.06
CA ASP A 78 11.82 -5.84 -8.78
C ASP A 78 12.28 -4.73 -7.82
N PHE A 79 11.53 -4.50 -6.75
CA PHE A 79 11.86 -3.49 -5.73
C PHE A 79 12.76 -4.00 -4.60
N GLY A 80 13.17 -5.28 -4.63
CA GLY A 80 14.05 -5.88 -3.61
C GLY A 80 13.42 -5.91 -2.22
N LEU A 81 12.11 -6.10 -2.14
CA LEU A 81 11.34 -6.20 -0.91
C LEU A 81 10.82 -7.62 -0.62
N PHE A 82 10.80 -8.49 -1.63
CA PHE A 82 10.13 -9.80 -1.56
C PHE A 82 10.63 -10.65 -0.40
N ASP A 83 11.94 -10.72 -0.21
CA ASP A 83 12.58 -11.60 0.77
C ASP A 83 12.36 -11.16 2.23
N PHE A 84 11.83 -9.95 2.45
CA PHE A 84 11.50 -9.48 3.80
C PHE A 84 10.16 -10.01 4.32
N PHE A 85 9.31 -10.55 3.43
CA PHE A 85 7.99 -11.04 3.79
C PHE A 85 7.95 -12.57 3.85
N ALA A 86 7.55 -13.11 5.00
CA ALA A 86 7.34 -14.55 5.19
C ALA A 86 6.04 -15.06 4.53
N GLY A 87 5.13 -14.16 4.16
CA GLY A 87 3.88 -14.48 3.50
C GLY A 87 3.24 -13.27 2.81
N ILE A 88 2.43 -13.54 1.80
CA ILE A 88 1.72 -12.53 1.02
C ILE A 88 0.26 -12.95 0.86
N ILE A 89 -0.65 -12.12 1.34
CA ILE A 89 -2.11 -12.24 1.16
C ILE A 89 -2.53 -11.20 0.13
N GLU A 90 -2.75 -11.63 -1.08
CA GLU A 90 -3.14 -10.79 -2.21
C GLU A 90 -4.60 -11.00 -2.56
N SER A 91 -5.42 -9.93 -2.59
CA SER A 91 -6.87 -10.00 -2.73
C SER A 91 -7.35 -10.76 -3.97
N SER A 92 -6.68 -10.60 -5.10
CA SER A 92 -7.02 -11.31 -6.35
C SER A 92 -6.71 -12.82 -6.31
N VAL A 93 -5.83 -13.24 -5.41
CA VAL A 93 -5.45 -14.65 -5.21
C VAL A 93 -6.39 -15.33 -4.22
N VAL A 94 -6.67 -14.64 -3.08
CA VAL A 94 -7.49 -15.22 -2.01
C VAL A 94 -9.00 -15.00 -2.19
N GLY A 95 -9.42 -14.17 -3.16
CA GLY A 95 -10.82 -13.87 -3.45
C GLY A 95 -11.51 -12.95 -2.43
N VAL A 96 -10.77 -12.41 -1.46
CA VAL A 96 -11.24 -11.45 -0.44
C VAL A 96 -10.42 -10.19 -0.51
N ARG A 97 -11.06 -9.04 -0.29
CA ARG A 97 -10.38 -7.74 -0.40
C ARG A 97 -10.76 -6.80 0.75
N LYS A 98 -9.83 -5.91 1.12
CA LYS A 98 -10.11 -4.77 2.01
C LYS A 98 -11.30 -3.95 1.46
N PRO A 99 -12.25 -3.49 2.25
CA PRO A 99 -12.25 -3.44 3.71
C PRO A 99 -12.83 -4.69 4.42
N ASP A 100 -13.08 -5.81 3.74
CA ASP A 100 -13.56 -7.01 4.40
C ASP A 100 -12.54 -7.50 5.45
N PRO A 101 -12.91 -7.61 6.74
CA PRO A 101 -12.02 -8.10 7.79
C PRO A 101 -11.48 -9.51 7.56
N ALA A 102 -12.14 -10.31 6.71
CA ALA A 102 -11.69 -11.67 6.40
C ALA A 102 -10.28 -11.70 5.81
N ILE A 103 -9.86 -10.67 5.06
CA ILE A 103 -8.50 -10.63 4.52
C ILE A 103 -7.45 -10.50 5.63
N TYR A 104 -7.76 -9.77 6.72
CA TYR A 104 -6.88 -9.66 7.88
C TYR A 104 -6.87 -10.93 8.74
N ARG A 105 -7.99 -11.68 8.81
CA ARG A 105 -7.98 -13.03 9.42
C ARG A 105 -7.01 -13.95 8.71
N LEU A 106 -6.98 -13.95 7.37
CA LEU A 106 -5.98 -14.71 6.60
C LEU A 106 -4.55 -14.26 6.92
N GLY A 107 -4.33 -12.96 7.10
CA GLY A 107 -3.04 -12.42 7.54
C GLY A 107 -2.64 -12.95 8.93
N VAL A 108 -3.55 -12.90 9.89
CA VAL A 108 -3.36 -13.42 11.26
C VAL A 108 -3.08 -14.92 11.25
N GLU A 109 -3.82 -15.70 10.47
CA GLU A 109 -3.57 -17.13 10.29
C GLU A 109 -2.16 -17.41 9.72
N ALA A 110 -1.74 -16.63 8.72
CA ALA A 110 -0.41 -16.73 8.15
C ALA A 110 0.70 -16.34 9.15
N MET A 111 0.42 -15.45 10.10
CA MET A 111 1.34 -15.11 11.20
C MET A 111 1.50 -16.29 12.18
N GLY A 112 0.45 -17.08 12.39
CA GLY A 112 0.41 -18.16 13.39
C GLY A 112 0.42 -17.66 14.83
N LEU A 113 -0.10 -16.45 15.06
CA LEU A 113 -0.17 -15.78 16.37
C LEU A 113 -1.61 -15.38 16.68
N PRO A 114 -2.01 -15.21 17.96
CA PRO A 114 -3.25 -14.56 18.33
C PRO A 114 -3.31 -13.12 17.75
N ALA A 115 -4.51 -12.66 17.38
CA ALA A 115 -4.69 -11.37 16.72
C ALA A 115 -4.16 -10.19 17.56
N GLU A 116 -4.34 -10.24 18.88
CA GLU A 116 -3.85 -9.24 19.84
C GLU A 116 -2.30 -9.10 19.88
N ASN A 117 -1.60 -10.08 19.34
CA ASN A 117 -0.13 -10.09 19.20
C ASN A 117 0.34 -9.72 17.79
N VAL A 118 -0.58 -9.36 16.91
CA VAL A 118 -0.31 -8.91 15.55
C VAL A 118 -0.50 -7.40 15.46
N LEU A 119 0.54 -6.69 14.99
CA LEU A 119 0.46 -5.28 14.67
C LEU A 119 0.22 -5.13 13.15
N VAL A 120 -0.89 -4.52 12.79
CA VAL A 120 -1.18 -4.14 11.40
C VAL A 120 -0.69 -2.70 11.18
N VAL A 121 0.05 -2.48 10.11
CA VAL A 121 0.47 -1.14 9.66
C VAL A 121 -0.22 -0.85 8.33
N GLY A 122 -0.95 0.24 8.25
CA GLY A 122 -1.68 0.62 7.04
C GLY A 122 -1.99 2.09 6.98
N ASP A 123 -2.24 2.60 5.77
CA ASP A 123 -2.46 4.02 5.51
C ASP A 123 -3.95 4.41 5.39
N SER A 124 -4.81 3.47 5.05
CA SER A 124 -6.22 3.75 4.89
C SER A 124 -7.01 3.47 6.17
N PHE A 125 -7.67 4.51 6.71
CA PHE A 125 -8.50 4.34 7.90
C PHE A 125 -9.60 3.29 7.67
N SER A 126 -10.40 3.43 6.63
CA SER A 126 -11.52 2.52 6.34
C SER A 126 -11.10 1.13 5.83
N LYS A 127 -9.95 1.02 5.14
CA LYS A 127 -9.52 -0.25 4.54
C LYS A 127 -8.51 -1.01 5.38
N ASP A 128 -7.81 -0.35 6.29
CA ASP A 128 -6.77 -0.98 7.12
C ASP A 128 -7.12 -0.91 8.60
N VAL A 129 -7.34 0.30 9.14
CA VAL A 129 -7.53 0.47 10.60
C VAL A 129 -8.80 -0.24 11.07
N VAL A 130 -9.95 0.11 10.52
CA VAL A 130 -11.25 -0.44 10.95
C VAL A 130 -11.30 -1.97 10.84
N PRO A 131 -11.00 -2.60 9.69
CA PRO A 131 -11.10 -4.04 9.57
C PRO A 131 -10.03 -4.79 10.40
N ALA A 132 -8.83 -4.26 10.60
CA ALA A 132 -7.82 -4.87 11.46
C ALA A 132 -8.24 -4.82 12.93
N LYS A 133 -8.80 -3.71 13.41
CA LYS A 133 -9.38 -3.62 14.77
C LYS A 133 -10.57 -4.56 14.94
N THR A 134 -11.40 -4.74 13.91
CA THR A 134 -12.51 -5.70 13.92
C THR A 134 -12.03 -7.15 14.14
N VAL A 135 -10.84 -7.49 13.66
CA VAL A 135 -10.22 -8.82 13.86
C VAL A 135 -9.57 -8.94 15.25
N GLY A 136 -9.34 -7.85 15.95
CA GLY A 136 -8.70 -7.80 17.26
C GLY A 136 -7.19 -7.51 17.20
N CYS A 137 -6.67 -7.08 16.04
CA CYS A 137 -5.27 -6.71 15.91
C CYS A 137 -4.96 -5.37 16.60
N LYS A 138 -3.70 -5.17 16.95
CA LYS A 138 -3.15 -3.83 17.18
C LYS A 138 -2.93 -3.14 15.83
N VAL A 139 -3.03 -1.81 15.82
CA VAL A 139 -2.93 -1.04 14.58
C VAL A 139 -2.04 0.18 14.78
N ALA A 140 -1.03 0.31 13.93
CA ALA A 140 -0.32 1.55 13.68
C ALA A 140 -0.85 2.16 12.37
N TRP A 141 -1.51 3.29 12.48
CA TRP A 141 -2.03 4.00 11.31
C TRP A 141 -0.98 4.96 10.77
N LEU A 142 -0.53 4.71 9.53
CA LEU A 142 0.32 5.63 8.78
C LEU A 142 -0.56 6.72 8.17
N LYS A 143 -0.76 7.80 8.94
CA LYS A 143 -1.67 8.88 8.57
C LYS A 143 -1.04 9.80 7.54
N GLY A 144 -1.59 9.79 6.32
CA GLY A 144 -1.29 10.72 5.24
C GLY A 144 -2.33 11.85 5.14
N GLU A 145 -2.30 12.58 4.02
CA GLU A 145 -3.23 13.67 3.73
C GLU A 145 -4.69 13.19 3.53
N GLY A 146 -4.89 11.87 3.35
CA GLY A 146 -6.21 11.27 3.14
C GLY A 146 -6.82 11.54 1.76
N TRP A 147 -7.86 10.77 1.42
CA TRP A 147 -8.58 10.87 0.15
C TRP A 147 -10.06 11.09 0.40
N GLY A 148 -10.46 12.24 0.93
CA GLY A 148 -11.87 12.58 1.10
C GLY A 148 -12.28 13.02 2.50
N ASN A 149 -13.61 13.19 2.72
CA ASN A 149 -14.21 13.67 3.95
C ASN A 149 -14.76 12.48 4.77
N GLU A 150 -13.95 11.43 5.01
CA GLU A 150 -14.36 10.34 5.90
C GLU A 150 -14.41 10.84 7.35
N GLU A 151 -15.45 10.47 8.10
CA GLU A 151 -15.41 10.62 9.56
C GLU A 151 -14.39 9.65 10.14
N ILE A 152 -13.35 10.20 10.75
CA ILE A 152 -12.19 9.44 11.25
C ILE A 152 -12.20 9.52 12.78
N ASP A 153 -12.29 8.38 13.44
CA ASP A 153 -12.07 8.26 14.87
C ASP A 153 -10.58 7.98 15.16
N GLU A 154 -9.82 9.03 15.42
CA GLU A 154 -8.39 8.94 15.70
C GLU A 154 -8.06 8.21 17.02
N THR A 155 -9.05 7.84 17.82
CA THR A 155 -8.85 7.04 19.05
C THR A 155 -8.83 5.54 18.78
N LEU A 156 -9.24 5.11 17.57
CA LEU A 156 -9.34 3.69 17.22
C LEU A 156 -7.97 3.00 17.00
N PRO A 157 -6.99 3.59 16.27
CA PRO A 157 -5.66 3.00 16.14
C PRO A 157 -4.90 3.05 17.47
N ASP A 158 -4.01 2.08 17.72
CA ASP A 158 -3.19 2.06 18.93
C ASP A 158 -2.02 3.05 18.83
N VAL A 159 -1.54 3.32 17.62
CA VAL A 159 -0.48 4.29 17.31
C VAL A 159 -0.81 5.01 16.00
N ILE A 160 -0.52 6.30 15.96
CA ILE A 160 -0.56 7.11 14.74
C ILE A 160 0.87 7.54 14.43
N ILE A 161 1.30 7.26 13.20
CA ILE A 161 2.60 7.68 12.66
C ILE A 161 2.37 8.46 11.36
N THR A 162 3.26 9.34 11.00
CA THR A 162 3.21 10.14 9.76
C THR A 162 4.29 9.74 8.75
N ASP A 163 5.33 9.04 9.23
CA ASP A 163 6.34 8.42 8.37
C ASP A 163 6.68 7.03 8.89
N LEU A 164 6.96 6.09 7.98
CA LEU A 164 7.19 4.69 8.32
C LEU A 164 8.39 4.46 9.27
N PRO A 165 9.51 5.20 9.18
CA PRO A 165 10.61 5.09 10.14
C PRO A 165 10.22 5.29 11.61
N GLU A 166 9.19 6.09 11.89
CA GLU A 166 8.70 6.31 13.25
C GLU A 166 8.29 5.00 13.94
N LEU A 167 7.82 4.02 13.14
CA LEU A 167 7.39 2.71 13.63
C LEU A 167 8.49 2.01 14.45
N LEU A 168 9.76 2.19 14.07
CA LEU A 168 10.90 1.59 14.78
C LEU A 168 11.04 2.04 16.24
N SER A 169 10.40 3.14 16.61
CA SER A 169 10.39 3.64 17.99
C SER A 169 9.29 3.01 18.85
N TYR A 170 8.35 2.31 18.24
CA TYR A 170 7.20 1.69 18.92
C TYR A 170 7.30 0.15 19.02
N VAL A 171 8.25 -0.46 18.31
CA VAL A 171 8.39 -1.92 18.20
C VAL A 171 9.81 -2.40 18.48
#